data_0430e98ed545bc06c8449ec5ef6b3dff
#
_entry.id   0430e98ed545bc06c8449ec5ef6b3dff
#
_cell.length_a   1.000
_cell.length_b   1.000
_cell.length_c   1.000
_cell.angle_alpha   90.00
_cell.angle_beta   90.00
_cell.angle_gamma   90.00
#
_symmetry.space_group_name_H-M   'P 1'
#
loop_
_entity.id
_entity.type
_entity.pdbx_description
1 polymer ?
#
loop_
_entity_poly.entity_id
_entity_poly.type
_entity_poly.pdbx_seq_one_letter_code
_entity_poly.pdbx_strand_id
1 'polypeptide(L)'
;MAKYSGVPVWNGLTDTWHPTQMIADFMTLKEHFGSLEDLTIAYIGDGRNNIANSLLVTSAILGVNVKIISPEILQPEADIVELAQKHNNGADLTISDDISEVKGVDILYTDVWVSMGEEVDFKSRIDLLLPYQINVGLLAKVENPDVIVFE
;
A
#
# COMPACT_ATOMS: atom_id res chain seq x y z
N MET A 1 12.69 -9.92 -19.96
CA MET A 1 11.86 -10.98 -20.57
C MET A 1 10.95 -10.44 -21.66
N ALA A 2 10.05 -9.50 -21.41
CA ALA A 2 9.04 -9.01 -22.37
C ALA A 2 9.60 -8.68 -23.77
N LYS A 3 10.73 -7.96 -23.82
CA LYS A 3 11.38 -7.54 -25.08
C LYS A 3 11.80 -8.70 -26.00
N TYR A 4 12.04 -9.88 -25.44
CA TYR A 4 12.67 -11.01 -26.18
C TYR A 4 11.82 -12.28 -26.22
N SER A 5 10.66 -12.28 -25.57
CA SER A 5 9.80 -13.47 -25.45
C SER A 5 9.02 -13.78 -26.73
N GLY A 6 8.72 -12.76 -27.54
CA GLY A 6 7.86 -12.91 -28.72
C GLY A 6 6.38 -13.19 -28.40
N VAL A 7 6.00 -13.21 -27.13
CA VAL A 7 4.64 -13.45 -26.63
C VAL A 7 4.31 -12.42 -25.53
N PRO A 8 3.02 -12.22 -25.20
CA PRO A 8 2.64 -11.39 -24.06
C PRO A 8 3.29 -11.86 -22.76
N VAL A 9 3.81 -10.94 -21.97
CA VAL A 9 4.43 -11.21 -20.67
C VAL A 9 3.70 -10.38 -19.61
N TRP A 10 3.14 -11.06 -18.62
CA TRP A 10 2.51 -10.45 -17.48
C TRP A 10 3.54 -10.23 -16.36
N ASN A 11 3.60 -9.01 -15.85
CA ASN A 11 4.38 -8.74 -14.65
C ASN A 11 3.63 -9.28 -13.42
N GLY A 12 4.10 -10.39 -12.85
CA GLY A 12 3.55 -10.92 -11.61
C GLY A 12 4.15 -10.24 -10.39
N LEU A 13 5.48 -10.07 -10.40
CA LEU A 13 6.23 -9.47 -9.28
C LEU A 13 7.59 -8.97 -9.78
N THR A 14 7.96 -7.78 -9.34
CA THR A 14 9.32 -7.21 -9.45
C THR A 14 9.66 -6.46 -8.17
N ASP A 15 10.90 -5.96 -8.06
CA ASP A 15 11.31 -5.15 -6.91
C ASP A 15 10.48 -3.88 -6.74
N THR A 16 9.97 -3.31 -7.85
CA THR A 16 9.19 -2.06 -7.86
C THR A 16 7.69 -2.28 -7.86
N TRP A 17 7.20 -3.38 -8.48
CA TRP A 17 5.79 -3.59 -8.78
C TRP A 17 5.28 -4.99 -8.47
N HIS A 18 4.05 -5.06 -7.96
CA HIS A 18 3.29 -6.31 -7.79
C HIS A 18 1.86 -6.19 -8.34
N PRO A 19 1.68 -6.00 -9.66
CA PRO A 19 0.37 -5.65 -10.23
C PRO A 19 -0.68 -6.77 -10.10
N THR A 20 -0.26 -8.04 -10.12
CA THR A 20 -1.19 -9.18 -9.97
C THR A 20 -1.76 -9.27 -8.56
N GLN A 21 -1.00 -8.85 -7.53
CA GLN A 21 -1.51 -8.76 -6.17
C GLN A 21 -2.61 -7.71 -6.09
N MET A 22 -2.40 -6.54 -6.67
CA MET A 22 -3.41 -5.48 -6.70
C MET A 22 -4.72 -5.93 -7.34
N ILE A 23 -4.65 -6.69 -8.44
CA ILE A 23 -5.87 -7.23 -9.06
C ILE A 23 -6.62 -8.14 -8.09
N ALA A 24 -5.93 -9.04 -7.39
CA ALA A 24 -6.52 -9.93 -6.41
C ALA A 24 -7.15 -9.16 -5.23
N ASP A 25 -6.42 -8.18 -4.69
CA ASP A 25 -6.86 -7.41 -3.53
C ASP A 25 -8.09 -6.56 -3.85
N PHE A 26 -8.06 -5.79 -4.95
CA PHE A 26 -9.22 -4.99 -5.33
C PHE A 26 -10.44 -5.83 -5.77
N MET A 27 -10.23 -7.04 -6.30
CA MET A 27 -11.33 -8.00 -6.51
C MET A 27 -11.93 -8.42 -5.17
N THR A 28 -11.09 -8.79 -4.19
CA THR A 28 -11.52 -9.19 -2.84
C THR A 28 -12.26 -8.04 -2.14
N LEU A 29 -11.75 -6.81 -2.21
CA LEU A 29 -12.42 -5.62 -1.67
C LEU A 29 -13.78 -5.42 -2.30
N LYS A 30 -13.87 -5.53 -3.63
CA LYS A 30 -15.15 -5.40 -4.34
C LYS A 30 -16.15 -6.50 -3.98
N GLU A 31 -15.70 -7.74 -3.78
CA GLU A 31 -16.54 -8.84 -3.33
C GLU A 31 -17.03 -8.64 -1.89
N HIS A 32 -16.16 -8.11 -1.01
CA HIS A 32 -16.49 -7.88 0.39
C HIS A 32 -17.44 -6.68 0.58
N PHE A 33 -17.13 -5.54 -0.03
CA PHE A 33 -17.88 -4.28 0.15
C PHE A 33 -19.00 -4.06 -0.91
N GLY A 34 -19.00 -4.82 -2.00
CA GLY A 34 -19.94 -4.66 -3.12
C GLY A 34 -19.57 -3.54 -4.09
N SER A 35 -18.90 -2.49 -3.62
CA SER A 35 -18.37 -1.36 -4.39
C SER A 35 -16.98 -1.00 -3.91
N LEU A 36 -16.21 -0.33 -4.77
CA LEU A 36 -14.95 0.31 -4.39
C LEU A 36 -15.11 1.81 -4.13
N GLU A 37 -16.29 2.37 -4.41
CA GLU A 37 -16.59 3.78 -4.21
C GLU A 37 -16.49 4.15 -2.72
N ASP A 38 -15.93 5.31 -2.45
CA ASP A 38 -15.75 5.92 -1.12
C ASP A 38 -14.87 5.14 -0.14
N LEU A 39 -14.31 3.99 -0.54
CA LEU A 39 -13.39 3.24 0.32
C LEU A 39 -12.08 4.01 0.53
N THR A 40 -11.56 3.89 1.74
CA THR A 40 -10.25 4.43 2.11
C THR A 40 -9.34 3.33 2.64
N ILE A 41 -8.20 3.14 1.99
CA ILE A 41 -7.17 2.17 2.35
C ILE A 41 -6.02 2.92 3.03
N ALA A 42 -5.60 2.47 4.21
CA ALA A 42 -4.34 2.91 4.80
C ALA A 42 -3.30 1.79 4.70
N TYR A 43 -2.26 2.00 3.91
CA TYR A 43 -1.05 1.17 3.93
C TYR A 43 -0.13 1.65 5.05
N ILE A 44 0.36 0.72 5.87
CA ILE A 44 1.21 1.05 7.02
C ILE A 44 2.46 0.19 6.99
N GLY A 45 3.62 0.81 6.91
CA GLY A 45 4.90 0.10 6.87
C GLY A 45 5.95 0.75 5.98
N ASP A 46 6.67 -0.04 5.19
CA ASP A 46 7.63 0.47 4.20
C ASP A 46 6.91 0.96 2.95
N GLY A 47 6.77 2.28 2.83
CA GLY A 47 6.11 2.93 1.69
C GLY A 47 6.89 2.88 0.37
N ARG A 48 8.11 2.33 0.35
CA ARG A 48 8.93 2.19 -0.87
C ARG A 48 8.87 0.80 -1.49
N ASN A 49 8.23 -0.17 -0.83
CA ASN A 49 8.18 -1.52 -1.36
C ASN A 49 7.23 -1.62 -2.57
N ASN A 50 7.29 -2.73 -3.28
CA ASN A 50 6.51 -2.98 -4.49
C ASN A 50 4.99 -3.01 -4.25
N ILE A 51 4.54 -3.44 -3.07
CA ILE A 51 3.13 -3.45 -2.68
C ILE A 51 2.64 -2.00 -2.49
N ALA A 52 3.34 -1.19 -1.69
CA ALA A 52 2.98 0.21 -1.45
C ALA A 52 2.92 1.01 -2.77
N ASN A 53 3.95 0.85 -3.63
CA ASN A 53 4.00 1.48 -4.94
C ASN A 53 2.81 1.08 -5.82
N SER A 54 2.54 -0.23 -5.90
CA SER A 54 1.44 -0.75 -6.72
C SER A 54 0.08 -0.34 -6.17
N LEU A 55 -0.09 -0.35 -4.85
CA LEU A 55 -1.32 0.06 -4.19
C LEU A 55 -1.61 1.54 -4.45
N LEU A 56 -0.61 2.44 -4.27
CA LEU A 56 -0.76 3.86 -4.51
C LEU A 56 -1.23 4.15 -5.95
N VAL A 57 -0.55 3.57 -6.94
CA VAL A 57 -0.88 3.80 -8.35
C VAL A 57 -2.21 3.16 -8.74
N THR A 58 -2.50 1.93 -8.27
CA THR A 58 -3.75 1.24 -8.59
C THR A 58 -4.95 1.94 -7.95
N SER A 59 -4.83 2.36 -6.68
CA SER A 59 -5.87 3.15 -6.00
C SER A 59 -6.17 4.44 -6.76
N ALA A 60 -5.15 5.17 -7.19
CA ALA A 60 -5.31 6.38 -8.00
C ALA A 60 -6.08 6.10 -9.29
N ILE A 61 -5.73 5.04 -10.03
CA ILE A 61 -6.40 4.65 -11.29
C ILE A 61 -7.87 4.27 -11.06
N LEU A 62 -8.14 3.55 -9.96
CA LEU A 62 -9.49 3.06 -9.65
C LEU A 62 -10.36 4.11 -8.92
N GLY A 63 -9.81 5.25 -8.52
CA GLY A 63 -10.54 6.28 -7.77
C GLY A 63 -10.80 5.90 -6.31
N VAL A 64 -9.98 5.01 -5.72
CA VAL A 64 -10.06 4.58 -4.32
C VAL A 64 -9.12 5.42 -3.48
N ASN A 65 -9.60 5.96 -2.37
CA ASN A 65 -8.76 6.78 -1.49
C ASN A 65 -7.67 5.92 -0.84
N VAL A 66 -6.44 6.45 -0.80
CA VAL A 66 -5.32 5.72 -0.22
C VAL A 66 -4.43 6.64 0.61
N LYS A 67 -4.04 6.15 1.76
CA LYS A 67 -3.07 6.77 2.66
C LYS A 67 -1.86 5.85 2.81
N ILE A 68 -0.69 6.34 2.43
CA ILE A 68 0.59 5.66 2.69
C ILE A 68 1.17 6.26 3.97
N ILE A 69 1.14 5.47 5.04
CA ILE A 69 1.60 5.89 6.37
C ILE A 69 2.92 5.16 6.66
N SER A 70 4.02 5.90 6.58
CA SER A 70 5.34 5.32 6.66
C SER A 70 6.35 6.34 7.22
N PRO A 71 7.45 5.90 7.86
CA PRO A 71 8.53 6.79 8.24
C PRO A 71 8.98 7.65 7.06
N GLU A 72 9.31 8.93 7.29
CA GLU A 72 9.68 9.89 6.23
C GLU A 72 10.74 9.34 5.26
N ILE A 73 11.75 8.62 5.77
CA ILE A 73 12.81 8.02 4.96
C ILE A 73 12.38 6.77 4.15
N LEU A 74 11.19 6.24 4.42
CA LEU A 74 10.58 5.09 3.74
C LEU A 74 9.30 5.47 2.98
N GLN A 75 9.04 6.74 2.75
CA GLN A 75 7.93 7.18 1.91
C GLN A 75 8.19 6.87 0.43
N PRO A 76 7.13 6.71 -0.39
CA PRO A 76 7.26 6.45 -1.82
C PRO A 76 8.18 7.45 -2.52
N GLU A 77 8.94 6.98 -3.50
CA GLU A 77 9.78 7.84 -4.32
C GLU A 77 8.94 8.82 -5.16
N ALA A 78 9.50 9.98 -5.46
CA ALA A 78 8.79 11.07 -6.12
C ALA A 78 8.18 10.67 -7.48
N ASP A 79 8.88 9.84 -8.26
CA ASP A 79 8.42 9.36 -9.56
C ASP A 79 7.19 8.44 -9.46
N ILE A 80 7.08 7.67 -8.38
CA ILE A 80 5.89 6.85 -8.08
C ILE A 80 4.69 7.74 -7.74
N VAL A 81 4.93 8.75 -6.91
CA VAL A 81 3.89 9.73 -6.54
C VAL A 81 3.40 10.50 -7.77
N GLU A 82 4.31 10.98 -8.61
CA GLU A 82 3.98 11.67 -9.87
C GLU A 82 3.17 10.75 -10.81
N LEU A 83 3.54 9.47 -10.90
CA LEU A 83 2.81 8.49 -11.71
C LEU A 83 1.38 8.30 -11.20
N ALA A 84 1.19 8.16 -9.88
CA ALA A 84 -0.12 8.05 -9.26
C ALA A 84 -0.97 9.30 -9.52
N GLN A 85 -0.41 10.49 -9.28
CA GLN A 85 -1.10 11.76 -9.53
C GLN A 85 -1.51 11.94 -10.99
N LYS A 86 -0.62 11.57 -11.93
CA LYS A 86 -0.88 11.66 -13.38
C LYS A 86 -2.08 10.81 -13.82
N HIS A 87 -2.28 9.67 -13.19
CA HIS A 87 -3.35 8.71 -13.53
C HIS A 87 -4.50 8.73 -12.53
N ASN A 88 -4.54 9.70 -11.62
CA ASN A 88 -5.55 9.81 -10.58
C ASN A 88 -6.94 10.08 -11.18
N ASN A 89 -7.88 9.21 -10.84
CA ASN A 89 -9.29 9.27 -11.23
C ASN A 89 -10.18 9.74 -10.05
N GLY A 90 -9.74 10.79 -9.37
CA GLY A 90 -10.52 11.41 -8.30
C GLY A 90 -10.29 10.85 -6.90
N ALA A 91 -9.29 9.97 -6.70
CA ALA A 91 -8.91 9.47 -5.37
C ALA A 91 -8.23 10.57 -4.54
N ASP A 92 -8.45 10.52 -3.23
CA ASP A 92 -7.60 11.25 -2.27
C ASP A 92 -6.33 10.44 -1.99
N LEU A 93 -5.17 11.04 -2.29
CA LEU A 93 -3.86 10.41 -2.13
C LEU A 93 -3.09 11.13 -1.02
N THR A 94 -2.93 10.48 0.12
CA THR A 94 -2.21 11.01 1.28
C THR A 94 -0.92 10.23 1.50
N ILE A 95 0.18 10.95 1.76
CA ILE A 95 1.46 10.37 2.18
C ILE A 95 1.88 11.07 3.47
N SER A 96 2.06 10.31 4.54
CA SER A 96 2.30 10.85 5.88
C SER A 96 3.16 9.91 6.73
N ASP A 97 3.83 10.46 7.72
CA ASP A 97 4.45 9.72 8.83
C ASP A 97 3.57 9.71 10.10
N ASP A 98 2.45 10.44 10.08
CA ASP A 98 1.53 10.51 11.21
C ASP A 98 0.58 9.31 11.25
N ILE A 99 0.78 8.45 12.25
CA ILE A 99 -0.05 7.27 12.49
C ILE A 99 -1.52 7.62 12.80
N SER A 100 -1.82 8.85 13.20
CA SER A 100 -3.22 9.27 13.46
C SER A 100 -4.07 9.31 12.19
N GLU A 101 -3.45 9.34 11.02
CA GLU A 101 -4.11 9.27 9.71
C GLU A 101 -4.88 7.96 9.46
N VAL A 102 -4.69 6.92 10.29
CA VAL A 102 -5.49 5.68 10.23
C VAL A 102 -6.94 5.87 10.62
N LYS A 103 -7.28 7.02 11.20
CA LYS A 103 -8.64 7.26 11.71
C LYS A 103 -9.68 7.20 10.60
N GLY A 104 -10.72 6.38 10.81
CA GLY A 104 -11.88 6.25 9.94
C GLY A 104 -11.64 5.51 8.64
N VAL A 105 -10.48 4.83 8.46
CA VAL A 105 -10.25 4.04 7.25
C VAL A 105 -11.04 2.73 7.27
N ASP A 106 -11.33 2.18 6.09
CA ASP A 106 -12.06 0.93 5.92
C ASP A 106 -11.12 -0.27 5.87
N ILE A 107 -9.91 -0.06 5.37
CA ILE A 107 -8.92 -1.11 5.20
C ILE A 107 -7.58 -0.65 5.77
N LEU A 108 -6.96 -1.50 6.60
CA LEU A 108 -5.56 -1.43 6.95
C LEU A 108 -4.80 -2.45 6.11
N TYR A 109 -3.75 -2.01 5.45
CA TYR A 109 -2.89 -2.85 4.63
C TYR A 109 -1.46 -2.80 5.17
N THR A 110 -0.81 -3.93 5.33
CA THR A 110 0.62 -4.03 5.67
C THR A 110 1.29 -5.11 4.82
N ASP A 111 2.60 -5.07 4.78
CA ASP A 111 3.43 -6.07 4.12
C ASP A 111 4.71 -6.29 4.93
N VAL A 112 5.57 -7.18 4.51
CA VAL A 112 6.83 -7.48 5.18
C VAL A 112 7.69 -6.22 5.38
N TRP A 113 8.30 -6.12 6.56
CA TRP A 113 9.18 -4.98 6.88
C TRP A 113 10.58 -5.10 6.30
N VAL A 114 10.97 -6.32 5.95
CA VAL A 114 12.28 -6.64 5.39
C VAL A 114 12.07 -7.49 4.15
N SER A 115 12.35 -6.92 3.00
CA SER A 115 12.27 -7.64 1.72
C SER A 115 13.45 -8.58 1.54
N MET A 116 13.31 -9.59 0.67
CA MET A 116 14.39 -10.50 0.33
C MET A 116 15.60 -9.71 -0.21
N GLY A 117 16.78 -9.93 0.36
CA GLY A 117 18.02 -9.23 0.00
C GLY A 117 18.39 -8.01 0.86
N GLU A 118 17.52 -7.60 1.80
CA GLU A 118 17.75 -6.46 2.71
C GLU A 118 18.11 -6.91 4.16
N GLU A 119 18.51 -8.16 4.34
CA GLU A 119 18.73 -8.79 5.66
C GLU A 119 19.90 -8.17 6.47
N VAL A 120 20.78 -7.42 5.81
CA VAL A 120 21.97 -6.80 6.46
C VAL A 120 21.55 -5.70 7.46
N ASP A 121 20.42 -5.01 7.22
CA ASP A 121 19.93 -3.91 8.04
C ASP A 121 18.68 -4.26 8.87
N PHE A 122 18.44 -5.55 9.08
CA PHE A 122 17.23 -6.10 9.71
C PHE A 122 16.84 -5.38 11.02
N LYS A 123 17.83 -5.17 11.92
CA LYS A 123 17.53 -4.57 13.22
C LYS A 123 17.14 -3.10 13.12
N SER A 124 17.85 -2.33 12.30
CA SER A 124 17.57 -0.90 12.12
C SER A 124 16.20 -0.68 11.45
N ARG A 125 15.81 -1.56 10.52
CA ARG A 125 14.48 -1.50 9.89
C ARG A 125 13.38 -1.84 10.87
N ILE A 126 13.55 -2.88 11.72
CA ILE A 126 12.56 -3.21 12.75
C ILE A 126 12.39 -2.03 13.72
N ASP A 127 13.49 -1.47 14.24
CA ASP A 127 13.43 -0.34 15.17
C ASP A 127 12.71 0.87 14.56
N LEU A 128 12.88 1.12 13.26
CA LEU A 128 12.24 2.19 12.53
C LEU A 128 10.74 1.93 12.29
N LEU A 129 10.37 0.69 11.97
CA LEU A 129 8.99 0.32 11.59
C LEU A 129 8.15 -0.13 12.79
N LEU A 130 8.75 -0.41 13.94
CA LEU A 130 8.02 -0.86 15.13
C LEU A 130 6.86 0.08 15.55
N PRO A 131 6.98 1.43 15.45
CA PRO A 131 5.85 2.32 15.73
C PRO A 131 4.66 2.14 14.76
N TYR A 132 4.91 1.59 13.57
CA TYR A 132 3.94 1.39 12.49
C TYR A 132 3.34 -0.03 12.50
N GLN A 133 3.59 -0.83 13.53
CA GLN A 133 3.04 -2.17 13.66
C GLN A 133 1.52 -2.14 13.81
N ILE A 134 0.80 -2.94 13.00
CA ILE A 134 -0.62 -3.19 13.21
C ILE A 134 -0.77 -4.06 14.45
N ASN A 135 -1.32 -3.48 15.49
CA ASN A 135 -1.58 -4.12 16.77
C ASN A 135 -2.89 -3.58 17.37
N VAL A 136 -3.32 -4.13 18.50
CA VAL A 136 -4.57 -3.72 19.16
C VAL A 136 -4.63 -2.22 19.45
N GLY A 137 -3.50 -1.61 19.79
CA GLY A 137 -3.42 -0.16 20.04
C GLY A 137 -3.64 0.68 18.80
N LEU A 138 -3.14 0.22 17.65
CA LEU A 138 -3.35 0.88 16.36
C LEU A 138 -4.79 0.66 15.87
N LEU A 139 -5.32 -0.57 15.98
CA LEU A 139 -6.70 -0.86 15.64
C LEU A 139 -7.69 0.02 16.43
N ALA A 140 -7.42 0.26 17.71
CA ALA A 140 -8.25 1.17 18.51
C ALA A 140 -8.24 2.63 18.00
N LYS A 141 -7.16 3.08 17.34
CA LYS A 141 -7.06 4.43 16.76
C LYS A 141 -7.85 4.59 15.47
N VAL A 142 -8.16 3.49 14.78
CA VAL A 142 -8.93 3.53 13.52
C VAL A 142 -10.35 4.05 13.77
N GLU A 143 -10.92 3.79 14.93
CA GLU A 143 -12.29 4.20 15.29
C GLU A 143 -13.36 3.70 14.29
N ASN A 144 -13.08 2.63 13.54
CA ASN A 144 -14.00 1.94 12.67
C ASN A 144 -14.09 0.47 13.11
N PRO A 145 -15.23 0.01 13.66
CA PRO A 145 -15.38 -1.36 14.16
C PRO A 145 -15.38 -2.41 13.05
N ASP A 146 -15.67 -2.01 11.81
CA ASP A 146 -15.76 -2.89 10.66
C ASP A 146 -14.48 -2.88 9.80
N VAL A 147 -13.40 -2.26 10.30
CA VAL A 147 -12.12 -2.22 9.58
C VAL A 147 -11.60 -3.63 9.30
N ILE A 148 -11.18 -3.87 8.08
CA ILE A 148 -10.51 -5.12 7.69
C ILE A 148 -9.01 -4.92 7.56
N VAL A 149 -8.26 -6.01 7.75
CA VAL A 149 -6.80 -6.01 7.66
C VAL A 149 -6.36 -6.92 6.51
N PHE A 150 -5.50 -6.39 5.65
CA PHE A 150 -4.81 -7.12 4.58
C PHE A 150 -3.33 -7.26 4.90
N GLU A 151 -2.78 -8.46 4.67
CA GLU A 151 -1.36 -8.80 4.83
C GLU A 151 -0.88 -9.65 3.66
#